data_0841d6c8d1db259dbd1345487d6c08df
#
_entry.id   0841d6c8d1db259dbd1345487d6c08df
#
_cell.length_a   1.000
_cell.length_b   1.000
_cell.length_c   1.000
_cell.angle_alpha   90.00
_cell.angle_beta   90.00
_cell.angle_gamma   90.00
#
_symmetry.space_group_name_H-M   'P 1'
#
loop_
_entity.id
_entity.type
_entity.pdbx_description
1 polymer ?
#
loop_
_entity_poly.entity_id
_entity_poly.type
_entity_poly.pdbx_seq_one_letter_code
_entity_poly.pdbx_strand_id
1 'polypeptide(L)'
;MANFSTNQFKAGLKIMLDGEPCNILENELVKPGKGQAFSRVKIRKLISGKVLEKTFKSGESVEGADVMEVELAYLYADGEFWHFMNNETFEQIAADEKAVAENVKWLVEADICTITLWNNSPITVTPANFVDIEVTETDPGLKGDTAGTGGKPATLSTGAVVRVPLFIQIGEIVKVDTRSGEYVSRANK
;
A
#
# COMPACT_ATOMS: atom_id res chain seq x y z
N MET A 1 19.73 1.38 19.11
CA MET A 1 19.30 0.98 17.74
C MET A 1 20.49 0.56 16.92
N ALA A 2 20.33 -0.39 15.99
CA ALA A 2 21.44 -0.88 15.19
C ALA A 2 21.83 0.16 14.12
N ASN A 3 23.13 0.33 13.90
CA ASN A 3 23.64 1.13 12.79
C ASN A 3 24.08 0.20 11.66
N PHE A 4 23.77 0.57 10.44
CA PHE A 4 24.14 -0.16 9.23
C PHE A 4 25.16 0.63 8.43
N SER A 5 26.28 -0.01 8.11
CA SER A 5 27.27 0.56 7.18
C SER A 5 26.83 0.35 5.74
N THR A 6 27.43 1.11 4.82
CA THR A 6 27.14 1.00 3.38
C THR A 6 27.31 -0.42 2.81
N ASN A 7 28.20 -1.23 3.41
CA ASN A 7 28.40 -2.63 3.01
C ASN A 7 27.20 -3.55 3.33
N GLN A 8 26.34 -3.12 4.23
CA GLN A 8 25.15 -3.86 4.67
C GLN A 8 23.89 -3.41 3.92
N PHE A 9 23.98 -2.37 3.09
CA PHE A 9 22.84 -1.86 2.35
C PHE A 9 22.34 -2.87 1.33
N LYS A 10 21.09 -3.19 1.42
CA LYS A 10 20.38 -4.08 0.49
C LYS A 10 18.92 -3.65 0.36
N ALA A 11 18.28 -4.05 -0.72
CA ALA A 11 16.85 -3.85 -0.90
C ALA A 11 16.06 -4.45 0.29
N GLY A 12 15.08 -3.72 0.78
CA GLY A 12 14.25 -4.08 1.92
C GLY A 12 14.79 -3.63 3.28
N LEU A 13 16.05 -3.17 3.38
CA LEU A 13 16.60 -2.65 4.64
C LEU A 13 15.88 -1.37 5.06
N LYS A 14 15.46 -1.32 6.32
CA LYS A 14 14.79 -0.16 6.91
C LYS A 14 15.80 0.69 7.66
N ILE A 15 15.90 1.95 7.27
CA ILE A 15 16.86 2.93 7.81
C ILE A 15 16.14 4.22 8.21
N MET A 16 16.75 4.97 9.11
CA MET A 16 16.32 6.33 9.44
C MET A 16 17.04 7.33 8.53
N LEU A 17 16.31 8.24 7.95
CA LEU A 17 16.84 9.34 7.16
C LEU A 17 16.03 10.62 7.44
N ASP A 18 16.72 11.68 7.86
CA ASP A 18 16.10 12.97 8.20
C ASP A 18 14.92 12.85 9.19
N GLY A 19 15.02 11.93 10.16
CA GLY A 19 14.00 11.69 11.18
C GLY A 19 12.80 10.87 10.70
N GLU A 20 12.83 10.31 9.49
CA GLU A 20 11.77 9.47 8.93
C GLU A 20 12.26 8.04 8.65
N PRO A 21 11.40 7.03 8.86
CA PRO A 21 11.73 5.66 8.47
C PRO A 21 11.66 5.53 6.94
N CYS A 22 12.64 4.87 6.39
CA CYS A 22 12.80 4.68 4.95
C CYS A 22 13.09 3.22 4.61
N ASN A 23 12.73 2.81 3.41
CA ASN A 23 13.06 1.51 2.84
C ASN A 23 14.05 1.68 1.70
N ILE A 24 15.14 0.93 1.73
CA ILE A 24 16.06 0.85 0.60
C ILE A 24 15.42 0.01 -0.51
N LEU A 25 15.26 0.60 -1.69
CA LEU A 25 14.75 -0.08 -2.88
C LEU A 25 15.87 -0.74 -3.67
N GLU A 26 16.96 0.00 -3.89
CA GLU A 26 18.10 -0.44 -4.68
C GLU A 26 19.38 0.13 -4.07
N ASN A 27 20.47 -0.61 -4.16
CA ASN A 27 21.82 -0.15 -3.79
C ASN A 27 22.80 -0.54 -4.88
N GLU A 28 23.48 0.45 -5.44
CA GLU A 28 24.53 0.29 -6.43
C GLU A 28 25.86 0.76 -5.84
N LEU A 29 26.83 -0.15 -5.73
CA LEU A 29 28.20 0.19 -5.34
C LEU A 29 28.98 0.67 -6.56
N VAL A 30 29.37 1.93 -6.58
CA VAL A 30 30.15 2.55 -7.64
C VAL A 30 31.62 2.64 -7.20
N LYS A 31 32.52 2.04 -7.99
CA LYS A 31 33.98 2.11 -7.81
C LYS A 31 34.57 2.89 -8.98
N PRO A 32 34.75 4.21 -8.84
CA PRO A 32 35.37 4.99 -9.92
C PRO A 32 36.84 4.62 -10.08
N GLY A 33 37.35 4.72 -11.29
CA GLY A 33 38.78 4.43 -11.57
C GLY A 33 39.77 5.38 -10.86
N LYS A 34 39.28 6.57 -10.51
CA LYS A 34 39.99 7.54 -9.66
C LYS A 34 38.97 8.08 -8.66
N GLY A 35 39.28 7.96 -7.38
CA GLY A 35 38.42 8.46 -6.30
C GLY A 35 37.95 7.36 -5.35
N GLN A 36 37.21 7.78 -4.31
CA GLN A 36 36.69 6.89 -3.29
C GLN A 36 35.40 6.22 -3.78
N ALA A 37 35.25 4.94 -3.47
CA ALA A 37 34.00 4.21 -3.73
C ALA A 37 32.80 4.81 -2.96
N PHE A 38 31.65 4.76 -3.55
CA PHE A 38 30.42 5.24 -2.96
C PHE A 38 29.24 4.32 -3.31
N SER A 39 28.20 4.37 -2.50
CA SER A 39 26.94 3.68 -2.75
C SER A 39 25.88 4.68 -3.23
N ARG A 40 25.29 4.41 -4.38
CA ARG A 40 24.10 5.12 -4.87
C ARG A 40 22.87 4.33 -4.46
N VAL A 41 22.05 4.94 -3.63
CA VAL A 41 20.94 4.24 -2.98
C VAL A 41 19.61 4.89 -3.35
N LYS A 42 18.69 4.10 -3.89
CA LYS A 42 17.33 4.49 -4.14
C LYS A 42 16.47 4.16 -2.92
N ILE A 43 15.81 5.14 -2.37
CA ILE A 43 15.17 5.09 -1.06
C ILE A 43 13.72 5.53 -1.19
N ARG A 44 12.80 4.81 -0.54
CA ARG A 44 11.42 5.24 -0.36
C ARG A 44 11.19 5.66 1.09
N LYS A 45 10.74 6.89 1.29
CA LYS A 45 10.22 7.35 2.59
C LYS A 45 8.90 6.65 2.89
N LEU A 46 8.76 6.03 4.06
CA LEU A 46 7.60 5.17 4.34
C LEU A 46 6.35 5.97 4.73
N ILE A 47 6.51 7.17 5.28
CA ILE A 47 5.38 8.03 5.66
C ILE A 47 4.82 8.75 4.44
N SER A 48 5.69 9.42 3.68
CA SER A 48 5.27 10.23 2.51
C SER A 48 5.16 9.45 1.20
N GLY A 49 5.70 8.23 1.15
CA GLY A 49 5.80 7.43 -0.07
C GLY A 49 6.80 7.95 -1.11
N LYS A 50 7.44 9.09 -0.85
CA LYS A 50 8.36 9.74 -1.79
C LYS A 50 9.60 8.90 -2.02
N VAL A 51 9.95 8.73 -3.28
CA VAL A 51 11.18 8.05 -3.70
C VAL A 51 12.25 9.09 -4.02
N LEU A 52 13.45 8.88 -3.50
CA LEU A 52 14.61 9.72 -3.75
C LEU A 52 15.86 8.85 -3.94
N GLU A 53 16.89 9.44 -4.53
CA GLU A 53 18.21 8.83 -4.66
C GLU A 53 19.20 9.60 -3.80
N LYS A 54 20.01 8.87 -3.03
CA LYS A 54 21.04 9.45 -2.17
C LYS A 54 22.36 8.68 -2.32
N THR A 55 23.45 9.42 -2.29
CA THR A 55 24.81 8.87 -2.35
C THR A 55 25.42 8.86 -0.96
N PHE A 56 25.98 7.72 -0.58
CA PHE A 56 26.73 7.53 0.68
C PHE A 56 28.18 7.17 0.35
N LYS A 57 29.12 7.78 1.05
CA LYS A 57 30.53 7.43 0.94
C LYS A 57 30.79 6.04 1.51
N SER A 58 31.77 5.33 0.98
CA SER A 58 32.21 4.06 1.56
C SER A 58 32.60 4.25 3.02
N GLY A 59 32.03 3.41 3.91
CA GLY A 59 32.26 3.50 5.34
C GLY A 59 31.30 4.40 6.13
N GLU A 60 30.43 5.15 5.47
CA GLU A 60 29.31 5.81 6.16
C GLU A 60 28.35 4.79 6.77
N SER A 61 27.71 5.17 7.86
CA SER A 61 26.68 4.38 8.52
C SER A 61 25.42 5.20 8.74
N VAL A 62 24.29 4.52 8.76
CA VAL A 62 22.97 5.08 9.08
C VAL A 62 22.31 4.27 10.17
N GLU A 63 21.46 4.94 10.93
CA GLU A 63 20.65 4.30 11.95
C GLU A 63 19.59 3.40 11.29
N GLY A 64 19.38 2.20 11.84
CA GLY A 64 18.27 1.33 11.45
C GLY A 64 16.94 1.85 11.98
N ALA A 65 15.86 1.68 11.21
CA ALA A 65 14.52 2.00 11.66
C ALA A 65 13.83 0.75 12.24
N ASP A 66 13.15 0.92 13.37
CA ASP A 66 12.30 -0.13 13.95
C ASP A 66 10.96 -0.17 13.21
N VAL A 67 10.96 -0.81 12.06
CA VAL A 67 9.80 -0.98 11.19
C VAL A 67 9.46 -2.45 11.05
N MET A 68 8.20 -2.77 11.29
CA MET A 68 7.64 -4.10 11.17
C MET A 68 6.41 -4.06 10.26
N GLU A 69 6.22 -5.09 9.45
CA GLU A 69 4.99 -5.33 8.69
C GLU A 69 4.22 -6.48 9.33
N VAL A 70 2.92 -6.27 9.57
CA VAL A 70 2.02 -7.27 10.12
C VAL A 70 0.78 -7.40 9.26
N GLU A 71 0.23 -8.60 9.16
CA GLU A 71 -1.02 -8.87 8.46
C GLU A 71 -2.18 -8.90 9.46
N LEU A 72 -3.14 -8.01 9.28
CA LEU A 72 -4.29 -7.86 10.16
C LEU A 72 -5.58 -7.79 9.35
N ALA A 73 -6.66 -8.34 9.91
CA ALA A 73 -7.98 -8.20 9.32
C ALA A 73 -8.57 -6.81 9.62
N TYR A 74 -9.13 -6.18 8.62
CA TYR A 74 -9.90 -4.95 8.81
C TYR A 74 -11.23 -5.26 9.51
N LEU A 75 -11.56 -4.49 10.53
CA LEU A 75 -12.81 -4.64 11.28
C LEU A 75 -13.84 -3.58 10.88
N TYR A 76 -13.61 -2.33 11.24
CA TYR A 76 -14.52 -1.20 11.04
C TYR A 76 -13.80 0.15 11.19
N ALA A 77 -14.48 1.20 10.76
CA ALA A 77 -14.11 2.59 11.07
C ALA A 77 -15.09 3.17 12.09
N ASP A 78 -14.57 3.96 13.04
CA ASP A 78 -15.38 4.65 14.06
C ASP A 78 -15.62 6.14 13.76
N GLY A 79 -15.14 6.61 12.61
CA GLY A 79 -15.19 8.01 12.18
C GLY A 79 -13.90 8.80 12.43
N GLU A 80 -13.01 8.29 13.25
CA GLU A 80 -11.70 8.88 13.53
C GLU A 80 -10.57 7.91 13.21
N PHE A 81 -10.76 6.61 13.54
CA PHE A 81 -9.78 5.55 13.35
C PHE A 81 -10.37 4.37 12.57
N TRP A 82 -9.47 3.64 11.92
CA TRP A 82 -9.73 2.35 11.27
C TRP A 82 -9.12 1.25 12.11
N HIS A 83 -9.94 0.29 12.49
CA HIS A 83 -9.58 -0.77 13.42
C HIS A 83 -9.26 -2.07 12.70
N PHE A 84 -8.16 -2.70 13.11
CA PHE A 84 -7.63 -3.95 12.57
C PHE A 84 -7.37 -4.93 13.69
N MET A 85 -7.45 -6.22 13.41
CA MET A 85 -7.26 -7.27 14.39
C MET A 85 -6.38 -8.40 13.84
N ASN A 86 -5.49 -8.89 14.68
CA ASN A 86 -4.80 -10.14 14.42
C ASN A 86 -5.75 -11.31 14.71
N ASN A 87 -6.01 -12.15 13.71
CA ASN A 87 -6.95 -13.27 13.84
C ASN A 87 -6.46 -14.41 14.74
N GLU A 88 -5.17 -14.45 15.06
CA GLU A 88 -4.57 -15.46 15.93
C GLU A 88 -4.50 -14.99 17.40
N THR A 89 -4.02 -13.78 17.61
CA THR A 89 -3.81 -13.23 18.97
C THR A 89 -4.98 -12.39 19.47
N PHE A 90 -5.89 -11.98 18.57
CA PHE A 90 -7.01 -11.06 18.82
C PHE A 90 -6.60 -9.66 19.29
N GLU A 91 -5.32 -9.33 19.16
CA GLU A 91 -4.83 -7.98 19.40
C GLU A 91 -5.36 -7.03 18.34
N GLN A 92 -5.81 -5.86 18.79
CA GLN A 92 -6.36 -4.81 17.91
C GLN A 92 -5.42 -3.62 17.82
N ILE A 93 -5.38 -3.04 16.62
CA ILE A 93 -4.61 -1.83 16.32
C ILE A 93 -5.54 -0.85 15.61
N ALA A 94 -5.45 0.43 15.98
CA ALA A 94 -6.16 1.52 15.34
C ALA A 94 -5.20 2.35 14.48
N ALA A 95 -5.53 2.56 13.22
CA ALA A 95 -4.78 3.40 12.30
C ALA A 95 -5.52 4.73 12.07
N ASP A 96 -4.78 5.83 12.01
CA ASP A 96 -5.32 7.14 11.74
C ASP A 96 -5.51 7.42 10.24
N GLU A 97 -6.11 8.55 9.90
CA GLU A 97 -6.37 8.97 8.52
C GLU A 97 -5.08 9.03 7.67
N LYS A 98 -3.96 9.44 8.27
CA LYS A 98 -2.69 9.54 7.54
C LYS A 98 -2.14 8.16 7.16
N ALA A 99 -2.28 7.18 8.04
CA ALA A 99 -1.85 5.81 7.79
C ALA A 99 -2.72 5.11 6.72
N VAL A 100 -4.02 5.33 6.76
CA VAL A 100 -4.97 4.72 5.80
C VAL A 100 -4.94 5.46 4.46
N ALA A 101 -4.89 6.80 4.50
CA ALA A 101 -4.85 7.67 3.34
C ALA A 101 -5.91 7.31 2.27
N GLU A 102 -5.52 7.24 1.02
CA GLU A 102 -6.44 6.91 -0.09
C GLU A 102 -6.92 5.45 -0.10
N ASN A 103 -6.29 4.58 0.69
CA ASN A 103 -6.63 3.16 0.73
C ASN A 103 -7.94 2.85 1.46
N VAL A 104 -8.54 3.84 2.13
CA VAL A 104 -9.84 3.69 2.79
C VAL A 104 -10.92 3.12 1.86
N LYS A 105 -10.88 3.51 0.59
CA LYS A 105 -11.81 3.04 -0.45
C LYS A 105 -11.69 1.56 -0.83
N TRP A 106 -10.64 0.89 -0.35
CA TRP A 106 -10.38 -0.53 -0.62
C TRP A 106 -10.49 -1.42 0.61
N LEU A 107 -10.86 -0.85 1.77
CA LEU A 107 -11.00 -1.61 3.00
C LEU A 107 -12.36 -2.31 3.05
N VAL A 108 -12.32 -3.63 3.03
CA VAL A 108 -13.48 -4.51 3.14
C VAL A 108 -13.37 -5.28 4.46
N GLU A 109 -14.48 -5.34 5.22
CA GLU A 109 -14.53 -6.06 6.49
C GLU A 109 -14.05 -7.50 6.34
N ALA A 110 -13.24 -7.94 7.27
CA ALA A 110 -12.57 -9.22 7.34
C ALA A 110 -11.44 -9.47 6.34
N ASP A 111 -11.23 -8.58 5.38
CA ASP A 111 -10.09 -8.70 4.47
C ASP A 111 -8.77 -8.43 5.19
N ILE A 112 -7.74 -9.17 4.78
CA ILE A 112 -6.39 -9.03 5.33
C ILE A 112 -5.67 -7.87 4.67
N CYS A 113 -5.19 -6.96 5.50
CA CYS A 113 -4.36 -5.82 5.09
C CYS A 113 -2.95 -5.97 5.68
N THR A 114 -1.97 -5.41 4.99
CA THR A 114 -0.61 -5.28 5.51
C THR A 114 -0.47 -3.92 6.20
N ILE A 115 -0.18 -3.94 7.50
CA ILE A 115 0.03 -2.74 8.31
C ILE A 115 1.53 -2.56 8.55
N THR A 116 2.05 -1.41 8.16
CA THR A 116 3.43 -1.03 8.47
C THR A 116 3.46 -0.29 9.80
N LEU A 117 4.19 -0.85 10.76
CA LEU A 117 4.40 -0.28 12.10
C LEU A 117 5.78 0.35 12.18
N TRP A 118 5.87 1.54 12.70
CA TRP A 118 7.12 2.20 13.09
C TRP A 118 7.06 2.51 14.58
N ASN A 119 8.00 1.96 15.35
CA ASN A 119 7.97 2.00 16.82
C ASN A 119 6.60 1.57 17.37
N ASN A 120 6.05 0.48 16.84
CA ASN A 120 4.74 -0.10 17.15
C ASN A 120 3.51 0.78 16.80
N SER A 121 3.70 1.89 16.09
CA SER A 121 2.60 2.74 15.64
C SER A 121 2.33 2.55 14.15
N PRO A 122 1.06 2.39 13.72
CA PRO A 122 0.72 2.27 12.31
C PRO A 122 1.07 3.54 11.54
N ILE A 123 1.84 3.39 10.46
CA ILE A 123 2.18 4.50 9.55
C ILE A 123 1.65 4.30 8.14
N THR A 124 1.33 3.07 7.76
CA THR A 124 0.78 2.74 6.44
C THR A 124 -0.14 1.54 6.54
N VAL A 125 -1.29 1.63 5.89
CA VAL A 125 -2.22 0.52 5.67
C VAL A 125 -2.26 0.19 4.18
N THR A 126 -1.92 -1.04 3.83
CA THR A 126 -1.93 -1.52 2.45
C THR A 126 -2.97 -2.62 2.31
N PRO A 127 -4.03 -2.43 1.51
CA PRO A 127 -5.03 -3.46 1.27
C PRO A 127 -4.45 -4.63 0.46
N ALA A 128 -5.18 -5.73 0.40
CA ALA A 128 -4.87 -6.81 -0.53
C ALA A 128 -4.82 -6.29 -1.98
N ASN A 129 -4.01 -6.91 -2.83
CA ASN A 129 -3.88 -6.51 -4.24
C ASN A 129 -5.21 -6.59 -4.99
N PHE A 130 -6.08 -7.53 -4.60
CA PHE A 130 -7.40 -7.72 -5.17
C PHE A 130 -8.43 -7.76 -4.05
N VAL A 131 -9.52 -7.02 -4.24
CA VAL A 131 -10.65 -6.98 -3.31
C VAL A 131 -11.95 -7.22 -4.07
N ASP A 132 -12.90 -7.85 -3.39
CA ASP A 132 -14.23 -8.13 -3.92
C ASP A 132 -15.23 -7.19 -3.24
N ILE A 133 -15.83 -6.27 -4.01
CA ILE A 133 -16.68 -5.20 -3.48
C ILE A 133 -17.98 -5.14 -4.25
N GLU A 134 -19.10 -4.93 -3.53
CA GLU A 134 -20.44 -4.80 -4.10
C GLU A 134 -20.61 -3.44 -4.82
N VAL A 135 -21.26 -3.48 -5.98
CA VAL A 135 -21.69 -2.29 -6.72
C VAL A 135 -22.99 -1.75 -6.11
N THR A 136 -22.93 -0.54 -5.59
CA THR A 136 -24.11 0.12 -4.98
C THR A 136 -24.82 1.08 -5.91
N GLU A 137 -24.10 1.63 -6.91
CA GLU A 137 -24.64 2.57 -7.88
C GLU A 137 -23.95 2.42 -9.22
N THR A 138 -24.71 2.33 -10.31
CA THR A 138 -24.21 2.36 -11.67
C THR A 138 -25.39 2.60 -12.62
N ASP A 139 -25.10 3.05 -13.84
CA ASP A 139 -26.11 3.19 -14.88
C ASP A 139 -26.66 1.82 -15.30
N PRO A 140 -27.96 1.74 -15.71
CA PRO A 140 -28.52 0.51 -16.24
C PRO A 140 -27.72 0.00 -17.44
N GLY A 141 -27.45 -1.32 -17.46
CA GLY A 141 -26.81 -1.96 -18.60
C GLY A 141 -27.78 -1.96 -19.79
N LEU A 142 -27.41 -1.32 -20.90
CA LEU A 142 -28.14 -1.45 -22.15
C LEU A 142 -27.80 -2.79 -22.81
N LYS A 143 -28.79 -3.64 -22.97
CA LYS A 143 -28.66 -4.85 -23.80
C LYS A 143 -28.41 -4.42 -25.25
N GLY A 144 -27.23 -4.69 -25.78
CA GLY A 144 -26.90 -4.48 -27.18
C GLY A 144 -25.78 -3.49 -27.46
N ASP A 145 -25.22 -2.81 -26.49
CA ASP A 145 -24.10 -1.91 -26.73
C ASP A 145 -22.75 -2.66 -26.63
N THR A 146 -22.45 -3.37 -27.74
CA THR A 146 -21.15 -4.04 -27.92
C THR A 146 -20.09 -3.13 -28.53
N ALA A 147 -20.38 -1.86 -28.73
CA ALA A 147 -19.58 -0.96 -29.55
C ALA A 147 -18.93 0.20 -28.76
N GLY A 148 -18.53 -0.01 -27.53
CA GLY A 148 -17.83 1.04 -26.79
C GLY A 148 -16.62 0.49 -26.04
N THR A 149 -15.44 0.92 -26.44
CA THR A 149 -14.16 0.71 -25.74
C THR A 149 -14.09 1.39 -24.36
N GLY A 150 -15.21 1.72 -23.76
CA GLY A 150 -15.19 2.43 -22.51
C GLY A 150 -16.33 2.07 -21.61
N GLY A 151 -16.19 1.12 -20.69
CA GLY A 151 -17.16 0.81 -19.68
C GLY A 151 -17.84 2.03 -19.03
N LYS A 152 -18.71 1.82 -18.10
CA LYS A 152 -19.44 2.83 -17.33
C LYS A 152 -18.87 2.99 -15.92
N PRO A 153 -19.04 4.15 -15.27
CA PRO A 153 -18.68 4.30 -13.86
C PRO A 153 -19.62 3.49 -12.97
N ALA A 154 -19.06 2.88 -11.93
CA ALA A 154 -19.80 2.22 -10.87
C ALA A 154 -19.27 2.67 -9.51
N THR A 155 -20.16 3.01 -8.59
CA THR A 155 -19.84 3.30 -7.21
C THR A 155 -19.94 2.01 -6.41
N LEU A 156 -18.89 1.71 -5.66
CA LEU A 156 -18.81 0.52 -4.82
C LEU A 156 -19.24 0.83 -3.39
N SER A 157 -19.55 -0.20 -2.61
CA SER A 157 -20.01 -0.06 -1.21
C SER A 157 -19.01 0.64 -0.29
N THR A 158 -17.74 0.66 -0.66
CA THR A 158 -16.66 1.38 0.05
C THR A 158 -16.55 2.87 -0.34
N GLY A 159 -17.37 3.33 -1.28
CA GLY A 159 -17.29 4.68 -1.83
C GLY A 159 -16.33 4.85 -3.00
N ALA A 160 -15.57 3.81 -3.37
CA ALA A 160 -14.72 3.84 -4.55
C ALA A 160 -15.55 3.92 -5.83
N VAL A 161 -15.07 4.65 -6.82
CA VAL A 161 -15.64 4.69 -8.16
C VAL A 161 -14.68 4.01 -9.12
N VAL A 162 -15.16 2.97 -9.80
CA VAL A 162 -14.37 2.20 -10.77
C VAL A 162 -15.09 2.13 -12.11
N ARG A 163 -14.32 1.96 -13.16
CA ARG A 163 -14.88 1.76 -14.51
C ARG A 163 -15.13 0.28 -14.72
N VAL A 164 -16.39 -0.08 -15.00
CA VAL A 164 -16.85 -1.47 -15.19
C VAL A 164 -17.44 -1.68 -16.58
N PRO A 165 -17.49 -2.93 -17.08
CA PRO A 165 -18.21 -3.24 -18.32
C PRO A 165 -19.69 -2.85 -18.25
N LEU A 166 -20.29 -2.57 -19.39
CA LEU A 166 -21.69 -2.12 -19.48
C LEU A 166 -22.71 -3.12 -18.92
N PHE A 167 -22.38 -4.40 -18.88
CA PHE A 167 -23.29 -5.45 -18.37
C PHE A 167 -23.35 -5.55 -16.83
N ILE A 168 -22.47 -4.87 -16.10
CA ILE A 168 -22.46 -4.88 -14.64
C ILE A 168 -23.69 -4.13 -14.12
N GLN A 169 -24.34 -4.70 -13.10
CA GLN A 169 -25.55 -4.16 -12.47
C GLN A 169 -25.35 -3.90 -10.99
N ILE A 170 -26.22 -3.08 -10.41
CA ILE A 170 -26.27 -2.85 -8.97
C ILE A 170 -26.48 -4.18 -8.24
N GLY A 171 -25.77 -4.39 -7.12
CA GLY A 171 -25.82 -5.61 -6.31
C GLY A 171 -24.81 -6.69 -6.77
N GLU A 172 -24.19 -6.53 -7.91
CA GLU A 172 -23.13 -7.45 -8.33
C GLU A 172 -21.83 -7.17 -7.56
N ILE A 173 -21.08 -8.23 -7.26
CA ILE A 173 -19.77 -8.14 -6.64
C ILE A 173 -18.72 -8.16 -7.73
N VAL A 174 -17.82 -7.20 -7.68
CA VAL A 174 -16.73 -7.05 -8.65
C VAL A 174 -15.38 -7.16 -7.96
N LYS A 175 -14.46 -7.83 -8.63
CA LYS A 175 -13.05 -7.88 -8.23
C LYS A 175 -12.32 -6.70 -8.81
N VAL A 176 -11.61 -5.98 -7.98
CA VAL A 176 -10.83 -4.78 -8.34
C VAL A 176 -9.36 -4.98 -7.96
N ASP A 177 -8.46 -4.57 -8.84
CA ASP A 177 -7.03 -4.44 -8.51
C ASP A 177 -6.82 -3.11 -7.78
N THR A 178 -6.49 -3.18 -6.50
CA THR A 178 -6.32 -1.99 -5.65
C THR A 178 -5.11 -1.13 -6.01
N ARG A 179 -4.14 -1.70 -6.74
CA ARG A 179 -2.92 -1.00 -7.15
C ARG A 179 -3.18 -0.04 -8.31
N SER A 180 -4.07 -0.42 -9.23
CA SER A 180 -4.47 0.39 -10.39
C SER A 180 -5.83 1.04 -10.24
N GLY A 181 -6.69 0.52 -9.35
CA GLY A 181 -8.09 0.91 -9.23
C GLY A 181 -8.97 0.38 -10.37
N GLU A 182 -8.54 -0.65 -11.08
CA GLU A 182 -9.22 -1.18 -12.26
C GLU A 182 -10.05 -2.42 -11.94
N TYR A 183 -11.21 -2.51 -12.60
CA TYR A 183 -12.03 -3.71 -12.61
C TYR A 183 -11.26 -4.88 -13.24
N VAL A 184 -11.33 -6.05 -12.63
CA VAL A 184 -10.71 -7.29 -13.11
C VAL A 184 -11.75 -8.25 -13.65
N SER A 185 -12.75 -8.58 -12.85
CA SER A 185 -13.79 -9.55 -13.18
C SER A 185 -15.01 -9.41 -12.27
N ARG A 186 -16.09 -10.11 -12.61
CA ARG A 186 -17.12 -10.41 -11.60
C ARG A 186 -16.53 -11.35 -10.54
N ALA A 187 -16.91 -11.14 -9.30
CA ALA A 187 -16.64 -12.08 -8.22
C ALA A 187 -17.89 -12.89 -7.95
N ASN A 188 -17.76 -14.20 -7.90
CA ASN A 188 -18.85 -15.07 -7.46
C ASN A 188 -18.74 -15.22 -5.95
N LYS A 189 -19.88 -15.09 -5.26
CA LYS A 189 -19.98 -15.50 -3.86
C LYS A 189 -19.81 -17.00 -3.71
#